data_58ac600d3ece7a7a53e667abb4f3781a
#
_entry.id   58ac600d3ece7a7a53e667abb4f3781a
#
_cell.length_a   1.000
_cell.length_b   1.000
_cell.length_c   1.000
_cell.angle_alpha   90.00
_cell.angle_beta   90.00
_cell.angle_gamma   90.00
#
_symmetry.space_group_name_H-M   'P 1'
#
loop_
_entity.id
_entity.type
_entity.pdbx_description
1 polymer ?
#
loop_
_entity_poly.entity_id
_entity_poly.type
_entity_poly.pdbx_seq_one_letter_code
_entity_poly.pdbx_strand_id
1 'polypeptide(L)'
;MSANKDSIGRTITVAVLLCVVCSVVVSASAVLLKPKQIANKNLDRQTNILAAAGIATAGKDIPALFGEVIEKRFVDLRSGKYTEVSDPARYDAKKAAKESDTGVALERGIDIASIKYQAKVMPVYLVKGESDTGYDKVILPVHGYGLWSTLYGFLALESDLNTVVGLGFYS
;
A
#
# COMPACT_ATOMS: atom_id res chain seq x y z
N MET A 1 0.39 29.70 56.89
CA MET A 1 0.42 28.82 55.72
C MET A 1 -0.14 29.55 54.53
N SER A 2 0.73 30.02 53.65
CA SER A 2 0.32 30.80 52.47
C SER A 2 -0.26 29.86 51.44
N ALA A 3 -1.56 29.94 51.21
CA ALA A 3 -2.22 29.27 50.10
C ALA A 3 -1.64 29.89 48.80
N ASN A 4 -0.82 29.13 48.11
CA ASN A 4 -0.32 29.47 46.79
C ASN A 4 -1.53 29.50 45.86
N LYS A 5 -2.06 30.75 45.62
CA LYS A 5 -3.10 30.95 44.62
C LYS A 5 -2.46 30.60 43.27
N ASP A 6 -2.75 29.40 42.76
CA ASP A 6 -2.40 29.04 41.40
C ASP A 6 -3.10 30.03 40.47
N SER A 7 -2.32 30.99 39.98
CA SER A 7 -2.82 31.97 39.04
C SER A 7 -3.19 31.26 37.74
N ILE A 8 -4.41 31.48 37.25
CA ILE A 8 -4.92 30.93 35.96
C ILE A 8 -3.87 31.14 34.86
N GLY A 9 -3.21 32.31 34.85
CA GLY A 9 -2.13 32.59 33.88
C GLY A 9 -0.96 31.63 34.00
N ARG A 10 -0.52 31.26 35.21
CA ARG A 10 0.57 30.29 35.41
C ARG A 10 0.17 28.88 34.91
N THR A 11 -1.04 28.45 35.20
CA THR A 11 -1.57 27.18 34.75
C THR A 11 -1.64 27.11 33.23
N ILE A 12 -2.15 28.15 32.58
CA ILE A 12 -2.20 28.24 31.11
C ILE A 12 -0.79 28.23 30.51
N THR A 13 0.14 29.00 31.08
CA THR A 13 1.53 29.04 30.58
C THR A 13 2.20 27.67 30.65
N VAL A 14 2.08 26.97 31.78
CA VAL A 14 2.64 25.63 31.94
C VAL A 14 2.00 24.64 30.96
N ALA A 15 0.68 24.67 30.79
CA ALA A 15 -0.03 23.82 29.85
C ALA A 15 0.41 24.06 28.41
N VAL A 16 0.53 25.32 27.99
CA VAL A 16 0.99 25.67 26.63
C VAL A 16 2.43 25.23 26.41
N LEU A 17 3.34 25.50 27.36
CA LEU A 17 4.73 25.05 27.25
C LEU A 17 4.83 23.53 27.14
N LEU A 18 4.09 22.81 27.95
CA LEU A 18 4.04 21.34 27.88
C LEU A 18 3.55 20.86 26.50
N CYS A 19 2.46 21.43 26.00
CA CYS A 19 1.93 21.09 24.67
C CYS A 19 2.96 21.36 23.56
N VAL A 20 3.65 22.50 23.61
CA VAL A 20 4.68 22.85 22.62
C VAL A 20 5.83 21.84 22.66
N VAL A 21 6.37 21.55 23.86
CA VAL A 21 7.46 20.57 24.00
C VAL A 21 7.04 19.21 23.48
N CYS A 22 5.87 18.70 23.91
CA CYS A 22 5.37 17.41 23.44
C CYS A 22 5.16 17.39 21.91
N SER A 23 4.62 18.47 21.33
CA SER A 23 4.41 18.57 19.89
C SER A 23 5.72 18.54 19.11
N VAL A 24 6.75 19.23 19.58
CA VAL A 24 8.08 19.21 18.95
C VAL A 24 8.69 17.82 19.01
N VAL A 25 8.65 17.15 20.16
CA VAL A 25 9.20 15.79 20.31
C VAL A 25 8.49 14.81 19.41
N VAL A 26 7.15 14.81 19.39
CA VAL A 26 6.36 13.91 18.53
C VAL A 26 6.61 14.19 17.05
N SER A 27 6.60 15.46 16.65
CA SER A 27 6.84 15.84 15.24
C SER A 27 8.24 15.47 14.77
N ALA A 28 9.26 15.74 15.58
CA ALA A 28 10.65 15.37 15.27
C ALA A 28 10.79 13.84 15.12
N SER A 29 10.22 13.08 16.05
CA SER A 29 10.23 11.62 16.00
C SER A 29 9.51 11.10 14.74
N ALA A 30 8.36 11.66 14.38
CA ALA A 30 7.61 11.26 13.19
C ALA A 30 8.41 11.52 11.91
N VAL A 31 9.07 12.67 11.79
CA VAL A 31 9.90 13.02 10.63
C VAL A 31 11.11 12.11 10.51
N LEU A 32 11.82 11.87 11.63
CA LEU A 32 13.02 11.01 11.65
C LEU A 32 12.71 9.54 11.33
N LEU A 33 11.56 9.04 11.78
CA LEU A 33 11.17 7.64 11.53
C LEU A 33 10.54 7.41 10.17
N LYS A 34 10.04 8.44 9.50
CA LYS A 34 9.33 8.32 8.22
C LYS A 34 10.09 7.53 7.13
N PRO A 35 11.41 7.75 6.90
CA PRO A 35 12.15 6.96 5.91
C PRO A 35 12.16 5.46 6.23
N LYS A 36 12.37 5.11 7.50
CA LYS A 36 12.36 3.71 7.97
C LYS A 36 10.97 3.07 7.82
N GLN A 37 9.93 3.82 8.13
CA GLN A 37 8.54 3.34 7.96
C GLN A 37 8.23 3.06 6.48
N ILE A 38 8.68 3.92 5.55
CA ILE A 38 8.50 3.72 4.11
C ILE A 38 9.28 2.48 3.64
N ALA A 39 10.52 2.33 4.08
CA ALA A 39 11.33 1.16 3.74
C ALA A 39 10.69 -0.15 4.24
N ASN A 40 10.26 -0.19 5.50
CA ASN A 40 9.60 -1.35 6.09
C ASN A 40 8.29 -1.68 5.37
N LYS A 41 7.49 -0.67 5.03
CA LYS A 41 6.24 -0.87 4.29
C LYS A 41 6.48 -1.43 2.88
N ASN A 42 7.54 -0.99 2.21
CA ASN A 42 7.91 -1.53 0.90
C ASN A 42 8.38 -2.97 1.02
N LEU A 43 9.22 -3.27 2.02
CA LEU A 43 9.70 -4.62 2.30
C LEU A 43 8.53 -5.57 2.61
N ASP A 44 7.61 -5.17 3.48
CA ASP A 44 6.42 -5.94 3.81
C ASP A 44 5.57 -6.23 2.56
N ARG A 45 5.33 -5.21 1.74
CA ARG A 45 4.58 -5.38 0.48
C ARG A 45 5.28 -6.35 -0.48
N GLN A 46 6.60 -6.26 -0.65
CA GLN A 46 7.38 -7.18 -1.50
C GLN A 46 7.30 -8.60 -0.96
N THR A 47 7.43 -8.78 0.35
CA THR A 47 7.30 -10.07 1.01
C THR A 47 5.93 -10.69 0.75
N ASN A 48 4.86 -9.92 0.91
CA ASN A 48 3.49 -10.40 0.68
C ASN A 48 3.22 -10.76 -0.78
N ILE A 49 3.79 -10.01 -1.74
CA ILE A 49 3.69 -10.34 -3.17
C ILE A 49 4.39 -11.68 -3.47
N LEU A 50 5.62 -11.86 -2.98
CA LEU A 50 6.37 -13.11 -3.17
C LEU A 50 5.68 -14.30 -2.48
N ALA A 51 5.15 -14.09 -1.28
CA ALA A 51 4.41 -15.12 -0.55
C ALA A 51 3.13 -15.53 -1.29
N ALA A 52 2.36 -14.59 -1.84
CA ALA A 52 1.18 -14.89 -2.65
C ALA A 52 1.53 -15.72 -3.89
N ALA A 53 2.70 -15.48 -4.51
CA ALA A 53 3.21 -16.25 -5.64
C ALA A 53 3.76 -17.63 -5.23
N GLY A 54 3.81 -17.96 -3.94
CA GLY A 54 4.40 -19.21 -3.43
C GLY A 54 5.93 -19.24 -3.51
N ILE A 55 6.59 -18.08 -3.58
CA ILE A 55 8.05 -17.96 -3.64
C ILE A 55 8.63 -17.92 -2.23
N ALA A 56 9.53 -18.86 -1.91
CA ALA A 56 10.17 -18.94 -0.61
C ALA A 56 11.12 -17.74 -0.37
N THR A 57 10.89 -17.03 0.73
CA THR A 57 11.62 -15.80 1.11
C THR A 57 12.58 -15.99 2.27
N ALA A 58 12.52 -17.13 2.97
CA ALA A 58 13.32 -17.40 4.17
C ALA A 58 14.82 -17.28 3.90
N GLY A 59 15.52 -16.44 4.65
CA GLY A 59 16.96 -16.24 4.56
C GLY A 59 17.45 -15.51 3.30
N LYS A 60 16.55 -14.94 2.49
CA LYS A 60 16.89 -14.22 1.26
C LYS A 60 16.76 -12.70 1.45
N ASP A 61 17.56 -11.96 0.69
CA ASP A 61 17.39 -10.50 0.55
C ASP A 61 16.15 -10.23 -0.31
N ILE A 62 15.05 -9.81 0.34
CA ILE A 62 13.75 -9.61 -0.30
C ILE A 62 13.80 -8.59 -1.44
N PRO A 63 14.38 -7.39 -1.28
CA PRO A 63 14.49 -6.43 -2.37
C PRO A 63 15.25 -6.97 -3.59
N ALA A 64 16.36 -7.68 -3.38
CA ALA A 64 17.14 -8.27 -4.46
C ALA A 64 16.34 -9.36 -5.19
N LEU A 65 15.77 -10.30 -4.44
CA LEU A 65 14.93 -11.36 -4.98
C LEU A 65 13.73 -10.81 -5.76
N PHE A 66 13.06 -9.80 -5.20
CA PHE A 66 11.92 -9.16 -5.85
C PHE A 66 12.30 -8.52 -7.18
N GLY A 67 13.44 -7.81 -7.25
CA GLY A 67 13.93 -7.21 -8.50
C GLY A 67 14.33 -8.23 -9.57
N GLU A 68 14.81 -9.40 -9.14
CA GLU A 68 15.19 -10.50 -10.03
C GLU A 68 13.97 -11.18 -10.65
N VAL A 69 13.00 -11.58 -9.82
CA VAL A 69 11.90 -12.47 -10.24
C VAL A 69 10.61 -11.75 -10.60
N ILE A 70 10.39 -10.51 -10.15
CA ILE A 70 9.14 -9.78 -10.36
C ILE A 70 9.34 -8.62 -11.35
N GLU A 71 8.49 -8.58 -12.35
CA GLU A 71 8.33 -7.41 -13.23
C GLU A 71 7.02 -6.69 -12.88
N LYS A 72 7.12 -5.40 -12.53
CA LYS A 72 5.95 -4.56 -12.27
C LYS A 72 5.53 -3.87 -13.55
N ARG A 73 4.30 -4.09 -14.00
CA ARG A 73 3.66 -3.37 -15.10
C ARG A 73 2.41 -2.63 -14.63
N PHE A 74 1.91 -1.76 -15.48
CA PHE A 74 0.67 -1.02 -15.22
C PHE A 74 -0.33 -1.33 -16.32
N VAL A 75 -1.60 -1.49 -15.91
CA VAL A 75 -2.70 -1.80 -16.81
C VAL A 75 -3.78 -0.73 -16.66
N ASP A 76 -4.20 -0.17 -17.78
CA ASP A 76 -5.40 0.66 -17.85
C ASP A 76 -6.62 -0.28 -17.80
N LEU A 77 -7.40 -0.17 -16.72
CA LEU A 77 -8.54 -1.06 -16.47
C LEU A 77 -9.69 -0.90 -17.48
N ARG A 78 -9.75 0.23 -18.18
CA ARG A 78 -10.78 0.48 -19.17
C ARG A 78 -10.47 -0.19 -20.50
N SER A 79 -9.21 -0.14 -20.92
CA SER A 79 -8.77 -0.70 -22.21
C SER A 79 -8.22 -2.12 -22.08
N GLY A 80 -7.86 -2.56 -20.88
CA GLY A 80 -7.15 -3.82 -20.63
C GLY A 80 -5.72 -3.85 -21.16
N LYS A 81 -5.17 -2.71 -21.56
CA LYS A 81 -3.83 -2.63 -22.15
C LYS A 81 -2.79 -2.15 -21.14
N TYR A 82 -1.55 -2.57 -21.36
CA TYR A 82 -0.42 -2.00 -20.64
C TYR A 82 -0.28 -0.51 -20.94
N THR A 83 0.02 0.25 -19.92
CA THR A 83 0.24 1.70 -20.01
C THR A 83 1.43 2.09 -19.15
N GLU A 84 2.02 3.25 -19.45
CA GLU A 84 3.09 3.82 -18.66
C GLU A 84 2.53 4.87 -17.69
N VAL A 85 3.15 4.99 -16.54
CA VAL A 85 2.87 6.06 -15.56
C VAL A 85 4.12 6.93 -15.39
N SER A 86 3.93 8.21 -15.14
CA SER A 86 5.02 9.19 -15.07
C SER A 86 6.07 8.87 -14.00
N ASP A 87 5.68 8.31 -12.88
CA ASP A 87 6.58 7.88 -11.78
C ASP A 87 6.16 6.51 -11.25
N PRO A 88 6.67 5.41 -11.87
CA PRO A 88 6.33 4.05 -11.46
C PRO A 88 6.71 3.70 -10.02
N ALA A 89 7.78 4.35 -9.49
CA ALA A 89 8.28 4.09 -8.14
C ALA A 89 7.38 4.68 -7.06
N ARG A 90 6.79 5.85 -7.34
CA ARG A 90 5.92 6.59 -6.41
C ARG A 90 4.43 6.39 -6.66
N TYR A 91 4.08 5.68 -7.74
CA TYR A 91 2.68 5.46 -8.05
C TYR A 91 1.95 4.72 -6.94
N ASP A 92 0.90 5.35 -6.43
CA ASP A 92 0.02 4.80 -5.40
C ASP A 92 -1.43 4.76 -5.94
N ALA A 93 -1.88 3.56 -6.29
CA ALA A 93 -3.23 3.34 -6.81
C ALA A 93 -4.33 3.76 -5.81
N LYS A 94 -4.06 3.70 -4.48
CA LYS A 94 -5.02 4.14 -3.45
C LYS A 94 -5.22 5.66 -3.47
N LYS A 95 -4.18 6.42 -3.78
CA LYS A 95 -4.27 7.88 -3.97
C LYS A 95 -4.92 8.19 -5.30
N ALA A 96 -4.46 7.58 -6.38
CA ALA A 96 -4.99 7.75 -7.72
C ALA A 96 -6.50 7.47 -7.81
N ALA A 97 -7.00 6.49 -7.05
CA ALA A 97 -8.43 6.19 -6.98
C ALA A 97 -9.29 7.36 -6.45
N LYS A 98 -8.74 8.22 -5.61
CA LYS A 98 -9.45 9.34 -4.96
C LYS A 98 -9.34 10.65 -5.73
N GLU A 99 -8.45 10.73 -6.71
CA GLU A 99 -8.25 11.91 -7.54
C GLU A 99 -9.22 11.89 -8.72
N SER A 100 -9.78 13.05 -9.07
CA SER A 100 -10.79 13.18 -10.14
C SER A 100 -10.28 12.73 -11.52
N ASP A 101 -9.01 12.96 -11.79
CA ASP A 101 -8.44 12.71 -13.12
C ASP A 101 -8.00 11.25 -13.31
N THR A 102 -7.58 10.59 -12.23
CA THR A 102 -6.99 9.24 -12.23
C THR A 102 -7.87 8.19 -11.58
N GLY A 103 -8.94 8.60 -10.91
CA GLY A 103 -9.92 7.73 -10.28
C GLY A 103 -11.26 7.69 -11.01
N VAL A 104 -12.05 6.68 -10.67
CA VAL A 104 -13.44 6.50 -11.09
C VAL A 104 -14.27 6.16 -9.88
N ALA A 105 -15.39 6.85 -9.70
CA ALA A 105 -16.39 6.47 -8.71
C ALA A 105 -17.17 5.25 -9.21
N LEU A 106 -17.32 4.24 -8.37
CA LEU A 106 -18.07 3.04 -8.68
C LEU A 106 -19.54 3.20 -8.28
N GLU A 107 -20.44 2.78 -9.16
CA GLU A 107 -21.88 2.74 -8.87
C GLU A 107 -22.18 1.66 -7.83
N ARG A 108 -23.11 1.93 -6.92
CA ARG A 108 -23.47 1.02 -5.83
C ARG A 108 -23.91 -0.38 -6.30
N GLY A 109 -24.47 -0.50 -7.50
CA GLY A 109 -24.91 -1.77 -8.05
C GLY A 109 -23.77 -2.67 -8.55
N ILE A 110 -22.61 -2.09 -8.83
CA ILE A 110 -21.40 -2.77 -9.34
C ILE A 110 -20.38 -2.98 -8.22
N ASP A 111 -20.37 -2.08 -7.24
CA ASP A 111 -19.39 -2.07 -6.14
C ASP A 111 -19.76 -3.06 -5.02
N ILE A 112 -19.68 -4.35 -5.33
CA ILE A 112 -19.96 -5.44 -4.37
C ILE A 112 -18.96 -5.40 -3.20
N ALA A 113 -17.72 -5.01 -3.48
CA ALA A 113 -16.63 -4.94 -2.49
C ALA A 113 -16.64 -3.65 -1.66
N SER A 114 -17.59 -2.74 -1.92
CA SER A 114 -17.77 -1.45 -1.21
C SER A 114 -16.51 -0.57 -1.17
N ILE A 115 -15.76 -0.55 -2.26
CA ILE A 115 -14.51 0.21 -2.38
C ILE A 115 -14.71 1.69 -2.77
N LYS A 116 -15.88 2.03 -3.31
CA LYS A 116 -16.36 3.36 -3.71
C LYS A 116 -15.60 4.02 -4.87
N TYR A 117 -14.29 3.91 -4.89
CA TYR A 117 -13.42 4.52 -5.90
C TYR A 117 -12.37 3.53 -6.37
N GLN A 118 -12.12 3.51 -7.67
CA GLN A 118 -11.11 2.67 -8.30
C GLN A 118 -10.17 3.51 -9.14
N ALA A 119 -8.86 3.25 -9.09
CA ALA A 119 -7.91 3.90 -9.99
C ALA A 119 -8.12 3.40 -11.42
N LYS A 120 -8.01 4.31 -12.41
CA LYS A 120 -8.05 3.94 -13.84
C LYS A 120 -6.91 3.03 -14.24
N VAL A 121 -5.75 3.20 -13.60
CA VAL A 121 -4.54 2.43 -13.86
C VAL A 121 -4.17 1.65 -12.60
N MET A 122 -3.94 0.35 -12.75
CA MET A 122 -3.56 -0.53 -11.63
C MET A 122 -2.21 -1.19 -11.90
N PRO A 123 -1.35 -1.31 -10.88
CA PRO A 123 -0.14 -2.11 -11.00
C PRO A 123 -0.50 -3.59 -11.06
N VAL A 124 0.20 -4.34 -11.90
CA VAL A 124 0.21 -5.81 -11.92
C VAL A 124 1.65 -6.28 -11.76
N TYR A 125 1.83 -7.43 -11.15
CA TYR A 125 3.15 -8.00 -10.92
C TYR A 125 3.25 -9.32 -11.63
N LEU A 126 4.24 -9.47 -12.50
CA LEU A 126 4.48 -10.65 -13.30
C LEU A 126 5.68 -11.38 -12.73
N VAL A 127 5.54 -12.66 -12.45
CA VAL A 127 6.67 -13.54 -12.13
C VAL A 127 7.31 -13.93 -13.45
N LYS A 128 8.56 -13.54 -13.67
CA LYS A 128 9.32 -13.93 -14.86
C LYS A 128 9.46 -15.43 -14.92
N GLY A 129 9.25 -16.01 -16.07
CA GLY A 129 9.28 -17.46 -16.29
C GLY A 129 9.71 -17.81 -17.70
N GLU A 130 9.77 -19.11 -17.96
CA GLU A 130 10.15 -19.69 -19.25
C GLU A 130 8.92 -20.05 -20.10
N SER A 131 7.70 -19.71 -19.64
CA SER A 131 6.48 -20.01 -20.37
C SER A 131 6.36 -19.19 -21.66
N ASP A 132 5.55 -19.65 -22.63
CA ASP A 132 5.34 -19.00 -23.93
C ASP A 132 4.85 -17.56 -23.81
N THR A 133 4.22 -17.21 -22.68
CA THR A 133 3.76 -15.85 -22.36
C THR A 133 4.88 -14.96 -21.81
N GLY A 134 6.08 -15.51 -21.50
CA GLY A 134 7.19 -14.79 -20.87
C GLY A 134 7.04 -14.57 -19.37
N TYR A 135 5.95 -15.07 -18.75
CA TYR A 135 5.73 -15.07 -17.30
C TYR A 135 5.02 -16.35 -16.85
N ASP A 136 5.34 -16.81 -15.65
CA ASP A 136 4.75 -18.02 -15.07
C ASP A 136 3.50 -17.69 -14.24
N LYS A 137 3.48 -16.55 -13.57
CA LYS A 137 2.37 -16.15 -12.70
C LYS A 137 2.07 -14.66 -12.84
N VAL A 138 0.81 -14.33 -12.62
CA VAL A 138 0.32 -12.94 -12.55
C VAL A 138 -0.21 -12.69 -11.14
N ILE A 139 0.26 -11.60 -10.52
CA ILE A 139 -0.15 -11.23 -9.17
C ILE A 139 -0.92 -9.91 -9.25
N LEU A 140 -2.15 -9.96 -8.82
CA LEU A 140 -3.10 -8.85 -8.87
C LEU A 140 -3.30 -8.28 -7.47
N PRO A 141 -3.17 -6.95 -7.27
CA PRO A 141 -3.60 -6.34 -6.03
C PRO A 141 -5.13 -6.34 -5.97
N VAL A 142 -5.65 -6.85 -4.87
CA VAL A 142 -7.09 -6.90 -4.58
C VAL A 142 -7.40 -6.15 -3.30
N HIS A 143 -8.59 -5.58 -3.21
CA HIS A 143 -9.06 -4.96 -1.97
C HIS A 143 -10.57 -4.94 -1.91
N GLY A 144 -11.09 -4.85 -0.69
CA GLY A 144 -12.53 -4.77 -0.43
C GLY A 144 -12.78 -4.32 1.01
N TYR A 145 -14.00 -3.87 1.28
CA TYR A 145 -14.39 -3.43 2.60
C TYR A 145 -14.65 -4.63 3.51
N GLY A 146 -13.85 -4.74 4.56
CA GLY A 146 -14.02 -5.75 5.60
C GLY A 146 -14.86 -5.26 6.78
N LEU A 147 -14.91 -6.04 7.87
CA LEU A 147 -15.72 -5.72 9.04
C LEU A 147 -15.32 -4.39 9.71
N TRP A 148 -14.04 -4.09 9.82
CA TRP A 148 -13.50 -2.90 10.50
C TRP A 148 -12.93 -1.85 9.55
N SER A 149 -12.33 -2.29 8.45
CA SER A 149 -11.70 -1.40 7.48
C SER A 149 -11.53 -2.09 6.14
N THR A 150 -10.96 -1.38 5.15
CA THR A 150 -10.59 -1.96 3.86
C THR A 150 -9.47 -2.97 4.04
N LEU A 151 -9.71 -4.20 3.61
CA LEU A 151 -8.70 -5.24 3.48
C LEU A 151 -7.98 -5.10 2.14
N TYR A 152 -6.68 -5.27 2.15
CA TYR A 152 -5.84 -5.27 0.97
C TYR A 152 -5.13 -6.61 0.86
N GLY A 153 -4.97 -7.11 -0.35
CA GLY A 153 -4.32 -8.38 -0.58
C GLY A 153 -3.70 -8.49 -1.97
N PHE A 154 -3.10 -9.64 -2.20
CA PHE A 154 -2.58 -10.05 -3.48
C PHE A 154 -3.15 -11.41 -3.85
N LEU A 155 -3.72 -11.50 -5.04
CA LEU A 155 -4.18 -12.74 -5.66
C LEU A 155 -3.15 -13.13 -6.72
N ALA A 156 -2.55 -14.31 -6.59
CA ALA A 156 -1.66 -14.86 -7.59
C ALA A 156 -2.38 -15.92 -8.43
N LEU A 157 -2.24 -15.81 -9.74
CA LEU A 157 -2.77 -16.70 -10.74
C LEU A 157 -1.62 -17.32 -11.54
N GLU A 158 -1.80 -18.53 -12.04
CA GLU A 158 -0.92 -19.14 -13.06
C GLU A 158 -0.99 -18.34 -14.37
N SER A 159 -0.14 -18.67 -15.32
CA SER A 159 -0.11 -18.04 -16.66
C SER A 159 -1.40 -18.21 -17.47
N ASP A 160 -2.25 -19.16 -17.10
CA ASP A 160 -3.58 -19.38 -17.68
C ASP A 160 -4.62 -18.33 -17.23
N LEU A 161 -4.27 -17.45 -16.28
CA LEU A 161 -5.10 -16.40 -15.69
C LEU A 161 -6.39 -16.91 -15.03
N ASN A 162 -6.46 -18.20 -14.73
CA ASN A 162 -7.65 -18.84 -14.16
C ASN A 162 -7.33 -19.67 -12.90
N THR A 163 -6.18 -20.33 -12.88
CA THR A 163 -5.77 -21.17 -11.75
C THR A 163 -5.19 -20.31 -10.64
N VAL A 164 -5.79 -20.35 -9.44
CA VAL A 164 -5.31 -19.61 -8.27
C VAL A 164 -4.13 -20.33 -7.63
N VAL A 165 -3.01 -19.66 -7.54
CA VAL A 165 -1.79 -20.11 -6.83
C VAL A 165 -1.85 -19.79 -5.36
N GLY A 166 -2.27 -18.57 -5.04
CA GLY A 166 -2.35 -18.10 -3.67
C GLY A 166 -3.09 -16.79 -3.52
N LEU A 167 -3.58 -16.57 -2.31
CA LEU A 167 -4.23 -15.32 -1.91
C LEU A 167 -3.70 -14.95 -0.52
N GLY A 168 -3.16 -13.74 -0.39
CA GLY A 168 -2.68 -13.21 0.89
C GLY A 168 -3.24 -11.82 1.15
N PHE A 169 -3.64 -11.56 2.39
CA PHE A 169 -4.06 -10.24 2.84
C PHE A 169 -2.99 -9.62 3.74
N TYR A 170 -2.89 -8.29 3.67
CA TYR A 170 -1.99 -7.50 4.52
C TYR A 170 -2.72 -6.22 5.00
N SER A 171 -2.29 -5.65 6.12
CA SER A 171 -2.88 -4.43 6.71
C SER A 171 -2.01 -3.19 6.46
#